data_51ef73a0820c7250ff617b555bf5c59c
#
_entry.id   51ef73a0820c7250ff617b555bf5c59c
#
_cell.length_a   1.000
_cell.length_b   1.000
_cell.length_c   1.000
_cell.angle_alpha   90.00
_cell.angle_beta   90.00
_cell.angle_gamma   90.00
#
_symmetry.space_group_name_H-M   'P 1'
#
loop_
_entity.id
_entity.type
_entity.pdbx_description
1 polymer ?
#
loop_
_entity_poly.entity_id
_entity_poly.type
_entity_poly.pdbx_seq_one_letter_code
_entity_poly.pdbx_strand_id
1 'polypeptide(L)'
;ICVIGDGSFGFNAMEIDTAVKNNSNICVIISNNGGWNIEKHDQRLNYGNRVYATSLAHSDYAALAKSLGAYGIRVEDPEKLERSLSEALNNTPSVVDVITSSTILSSDATKGLGFVPKYQALDVWDDMEIEFRKK
;
A
#
# COMPACT_ATOMS: atom_id res chain seq x y z
N ILE A 1 9.56 5.56 -13.20
CA ILE A 1 8.29 5.15 -12.57
C ILE A 1 8.62 4.44 -11.27
N CYS A 2 7.91 4.81 -10.19
CA CYS A 2 7.96 4.13 -8.89
C CYS A 2 6.58 3.54 -8.62
N VAL A 3 6.49 2.23 -8.33
CA VAL A 3 5.23 1.58 -7.90
C VAL A 3 5.39 1.21 -6.44
N ILE A 4 4.43 1.63 -5.59
CA ILE A 4 4.56 1.53 -4.14
C ILE A 4 3.17 1.34 -3.48
N GLY A 5 3.12 0.67 -2.32
CA GLY A 5 1.91 0.61 -1.51
C GLY A 5 1.67 1.90 -0.71
N ASP A 6 0.42 2.15 -0.34
CA ASP A 6 -0.01 3.34 0.42
C ASP A 6 0.69 3.47 1.78
N GLY A 7 0.87 2.38 2.50
CA GLY A 7 1.62 2.38 3.77
C GLY A 7 3.06 2.80 3.58
N SER A 8 3.76 2.20 2.61
CA SER A 8 5.17 2.53 2.34
C SER A 8 5.34 3.94 1.80
N PHE A 9 4.43 4.42 0.94
CA PHE A 9 4.43 5.79 0.45
C PHE A 9 4.27 6.80 1.60
N GLY A 10 3.41 6.48 2.57
CA GLY A 10 3.14 7.35 3.72
C GLY A 10 4.37 7.70 4.55
N PHE A 11 5.43 6.87 4.57
CA PHE A 11 6.66 7.18 5.29
C PHE A 11 7.39 8.40 4.74
N ASN A 12 7.36 8.60 3.43
CA ASN A 12 8.15 9.63 2.76
C ASN A 12 7.30 10.43 1.74
N ALA A 13 5.99 10.53 1.97
CA ALA A 13 5.07 11.22 1.06
C ALA A 13 5.47 12.68 0.79
N MET A 14 6.13 13.34 1.75
CA MET A 14 6.62 14.72 1.62
C MET A 14 7.79 14.86 0.63
N GLU A 15 8.43 13.77 0.21
CA GLU A 15 9.46 13.82 -0.84
C GLU A 15 8.92 14.20 -2.23
N ILE A 16 7.60 14.23 -2.38
CA ILE A 16 6.97 14.82 -3.57
C ILE A 16 7.30 16.33 -3.67
N ASP A 17 7.38 17.07 -2.54
CA ASP A 17 7.85 18.46 -2.53
C ASP A 17 9.29 18.56 -3.05
N THR A 18 10.16 17.63 -2.62
CA THR A 18 11.54 17.55 -3.13
C THR A 18 11.56 17.30 -4.64
N ALA A 19 10.70 16.42 -5.14
CA ALA A 19 10.58 16.14 -6.57
C ALA A 19 10.13 17.38 -7.36
N VAL A 20 9.15 18.11 -6.85
CA VAL A 20 8.65 19.37 -7.44
C VAL A 20 9.74 20.43 -7.46
N LYS A 21 10.41 20.66 -6.32
CA LYS A 21 11.50 21.64 -6.20
C LYS A 21 12.62 21.40 -7.22
N ASN A 22 12.93 20.14 -7.50
CA ASN A 22 14.02 19.77 -8.39
C ASN A 22 13.57 19.46 -9.84
N ASN A 23 12.29 19.68 -10.18
CA ASN A 23 11.70 19.34 -11.49
C ASN A 23 12.01 17.89 -11.89
N SER A 24 11.90 16.96 -10.94
CA SER A 24 12.25 15.56 -11.16
C SER A 24 11.26 14.88 -12.10
N ASN A 25 11.77 14.20 -13.12
CA ASN A 25 10.93 13.43 -14.06
C ASN A 25 10.55 12.06 -13.45
N ILE A 26 9.65 12.09 -12.48
CA ILE A 26 9.18 10.89 -11.78
C ILE A 26 7.65 10.80 -11.77
N CYS A 27 7.13 9.60 -12.01
CA CYS A 27 5.73 9.24 -11.81
C CYS A 27 5.66 8.18 -10.70
N VAL A 28 4.95 8.48 -9.62
CA VAL A 28 4.71 7.54 -8.51
C VAL A 28 3.30 6.96 -8.64
N ILE A 29 3.21 5.64 -8.70
CA ILE A 29 1.94 4.89 -8.77
C ILE A 29 1.73 4.23 -7.42
N ILE A 30 0.66 4.62 -6.72
CA ILE A 30 0.34 4.11 -5.39
C ILE A 30 -0.75 3.05 -5.51
N SER A 31 -0.46 1.82 -5.07
CA SER A 31 -1.49 0.80 -4.84
C SER A 31 -2.12 1.05 -3.47
N ASN A 32 -3.21 1.83 -3.45
CA ASN A 32 -3.88 2.26 -2.24
C ASN A 32 -4.98 1.26 -1.85
N ASN A 33 -4.62 0.34 -0.98
CA ASN A 33 -5.54 -0.68 -0.46
C ASN A 33 -6.02 -0.39 0.99
N GLY A 34 -5.67 0.77 1.55
CA GLY A 34 -6.04 1.20 2.89
C GLY A 34 -5.36 0.38 3.98
N GLY A 35 -4.14 -0.08 3.78
CA GLY A 35 -3.47 -0.87 4.81
C GLY A 35 -2.09 -1.40 4.51
N TRP A 36 -1.48 -1.91 5.57
CA TRP A 36 -0.26 -2.70 5.57
C TRP A 36 -0.60 -4.15 5.22
N ASN A 37 -0.84 -4.43 3.93
CA ASN A 37 -1.43 -5.72 3.57
C ASN A 37 -0.47 -6.91 3.66
N ILE A 38 0.84 -6.70 3.56
CA ILE A 38 1.83 -7.76 3.80
C ILE A 38 1.74 -8.20 5.27
N GLU A 39 1.77 -7.25 6.20
CA GLU A 39 1.67 -7.48 7.63
C GLU A 39 0.31 -8.07 8.03
N LYS A 40 -0.77 -7.55 7.42
CA LYS A 40 -2.11 -8.10 7.61
C LYS A 40 -2.22 -9.56 7.17
N HIS A 41 -1.59 -9.89 6.05
CA HIS A 41 -1.57 -11.25 5.53
C HIS A 41 -0.77 -12.18 6.44
N ASP A 42 0.40 -11.73 6.90
CA ASP A 42 1.21 -12.46 7.88
C ASP A 42 0.44 -12.71 9.18
N GLN A 43 -0.21 -11.68 9.73
CA GLN A 43 -1.04 -11.82 10.92
C GLN A 43 -2.19 -12.84 10.76
N ARG A 44 -2.77 -12.91 9.56
CA ARG A 44 -3.81 -13.90 9.26
C ARG A 44 -3.28 -15.32 9.20
N LEU A 45 -2.13 -15.52 8.55
CA LEU A 45 -1.58 -16.84 8.30
C LEU A 45 -0.83 -17.39 9.53
N ASN A 46 0.02 -16.57 10.12
CA ASN A 46 1.02 -17.04 11.07
C ASN A 46 0.68 -16.71 12.53
N TYR A 47 -0.29 -15.81 12.78
CA TYR A 47 -0.64 -15.36 14.14
C TYR A 47 -2.12 -15.60 14.48
N GLY A 48 -2.70 -16.71 14.01
CA GLY A 48 -4.04 -17.12 14.38
C GLY A 48 -5.14 -16.13 13.97
N ASN A 49 -4.97 -15.46 12.82
CA ASN A 49 -5.88 -14.43 12.31
C ASN A 49 -6.07 -13.22 13.25
N ARG A 50 -5.10 -12.93 14.09
CA ARG A 50 -5.10 -11.76 14.96
C ARG A 50 -4.62 -10.53 14.19
N VAL A 51 -5.55 -9.89 13.48
CA VAL A 51 -5.27 -8.69 12.68
C VAL A 51 -5.36 -7.47 13.56
N TYR A 52 -4.24 -6.78 13.76
CA TYR A 52 -4.16 -5.58 14.59
C TYR A 52 -3.26 -4.51 13.97
N ALA A 53 -3.68 -3.24 14.05
CA ALA A 53 -2.93 -2.05 13.65
C ALA A 53 -2.45 -2.02 12.18
N THR A 54 -3.04 -2.82 11.29
CA THR A 54 -2.65 -2.90 9.86
C THR A 54 -3.61 -2.20 8.92
N SER A 55 -4.67 -1.59 9.43
CA SER A 55 -5.59 -0.81 8.62
C SER A 55 -5.16 0.66 8.61
N LEU A 56 -5.16 1.28 7.44
CA LEU A 56 -4.93 2.70 7.23
C LEU A 56 -6.23 3.36 6.73
N ALA A 57 -6.31 4.68 6.86
CA ALA A 57 -7.34 5.44 6.17
C ALA A 57 -7.06 5.40 4.66
N HIS A 58 -8.15 5.44 3.85
CA HIS A 58 -8.01 5.65 2.40
C HIS A 58 -7.73 7.13 2.12
N SER A 59 -6.53 7.57 2.47
CA SER A 59 -6.07 8.93 2.20
C SER A 59 -6.09 9.23 0.71
N ASP A 60 -6.38 10.48 0.35
CA ASP A 60 -6.29 10.94 -1.03
C ASP A 60 -4.87 11.46 -1.30
N TYR A 61 -4.03 10.56 -1.81
CA TYR A 61 -2.64 10.91 -2.13
C TYR A 61 -2.54 11.76 -3.41
N ALA A 62 -3.54 11.71 -4.28
CA ALA A 62 -3.59 12.61 -5.43
C ALA A 62 -3.84 14.05 -5.00
N ALA A 63 -4.72 14.28 -4.03
CA ALA A 63 -4.94 15.61 -3.44
C ALA A 63 -3.69 16.10 -2.69
N LEU A 64 -3.01 15.22 -1.95
CA LEU A 64 -1.73 15.56 -1.31
C LEU A 64 -0.69 16.01 -2.35
N ALA A 65 -0.49 15.27 -3.43
CA ALA A 65 0.43 15.61 -4.49
C ALA A 65 0.13 16.99 -5.09
N LYS A 66 -1.14 17.27 -5.36
CA LYS A 66 -1.58 18.60 -5.85
C LYS A 66 -1.25 19.72 -4.87
N SER A 67 -1.44 19.49 -3.58
CA SER A 67 -1.13 20.48 -2.55
C SER A 67 0.38 20.81 -2.47
N LEU A 68 1.22 19.86 -2.86
CA LEU A 68 2.68 20.00 -2.94
C LEU A 68 3.16 20.54 -4.30
N GLY A 69 2.24 20.81 -5.24
CA GLY A 69 2.55 21.35 -6.56
C GLY A 69 2.86 20.31 -7.65
N ALA A 70 2.69 19.02 -7.36
CA ALA A 70 2.79 17.95 -8.35
C ALA A 70 1.47 17.69 -9.08
N TYR A 71 1.52 16.99 -10.20
CA TYR A 71 0.33 16.45 -10.83
C TYR A 71 -0.19 15.25 -10.01
N GLY A 72 -1.47 15.25 -9.67
CA GLY A 72 -2.09 14.17 -8.92
C GLY A 72 -3.39 13.69 -9.57
N ILE A 73 -3.59 12.40 -9.69
CA ILE A 73 -4.82 11.80 -10.20
C ILE A 73 -5.20 10.57 -9.38
N ARG A 74 -6.48 10.50 -8.95
CA ARG A 74 -7.03 9.35 -8.24
C ARG A 74 -7.82 8.48 -9.20
N VAL A 75 -7.60 7.17 -9.14
CA VAL A 75 -8.20 6.17 -10.02
C VAL A 75 -8.97 5.17 -9.16
N GLU A 76 -10.29 5.17 -9.29
CA GLU A 76 -11.21 4.24 -8.64
C GLU A 76 -11.89 3.29 -9.63
N ASP A 77 -11.79 3.61 -10.92
CA ASP A 77 -12.37 2.87 -12.03
C ASP A 77 -11.24 2.27 -12.88
N PRO A 78 -11.13 0.93 -12.97
CA PRO A 78 -10.07 0.28 -13.76
C PRO A 78 -10.02 0.71 -15.23
N GLU A 79 -11.18 1.06 -15.83
CA GLU A 79 -11.24 1.49 -17.22
C GLU A 79 -10.52 2.83 -17.48
N LYS A 80 -10.32 3.62 -16.43
CA LYS A 80 -9.61 4.90 -16.49
C LYS A 80 -8.11 4.79 -16.27
N LEU A 81 -7.62 3.61 -15.85
CA LEU A 81 -6.22 3.45 -15.41
C LEU A 81 -5.22 3.80 -16.52
N GLU A 82 -5.38 3.24 -17.70
CA GLU A 82 -4.46 3.47 -18.83
C GLU A 82 -4.35 4.95 -19.19
N ARG A 83 -5.49 5.62 -19.31
CA ARG A 83 -5.55 7.05 -19.60
C ARG A 83 -4.88 7.87 -18.50
N SER A 84 -5.19 7.56 -17.24
CA SER A 84 -4.63 8.27 -16.08
C SER A 84 -3.11 8.12 -15.97
N LEU A 85 -2.59 6.93 -16.28
CA LEU A 85 -1.14 6.69 -16.34
C LEU A 85 -0.49 7.51 -17.46
N SER A 86 -1.10 7.54 -18.64
CA SER A 86 -0.60 8.33 -19.78
C SER A 86 -0.57 9.83 -19.43
N GLU A 87 -1.64 10.35 -18.82
CA GLU A 87 -1.71 11.75 -18.39
C GLU A 87 -0.62 12.07 -17.33
N ALA A 88 -0.44 11.19 -16.33
CA ALA A 88 0.55 11.37 -15.28
C ALA A 88 2.00 11.36 -15.79
N LEU A 89 2.30 10.49 -16.74
CA LEU A 89 3.63 10.41 -17.36
C LEU A 89 3.99 11.65 -18.17
N ASN A 90 2.99 12.36 -18.71
CA ASN A 90 3.19 13.61 -19.45
C ASN A 90 3.24 14.86 -18.54
N ASN A 91 2.94 14.71 -17.24
CA ASN A 91 2.85 15.81 -16.29
C ASN A 91 3.70 15.54 -15.02
N THR A 92 4.94 15.13 -15.20
CA THR A 92 5.84 14.84 -14.07
C THR A 92 6.38 16.14 -13.40
N PRO A 93 6.68 16.11 -12.09
CA PRO A 93 6.49 15.01 -11.16
C PRO A 93 5.00 14.74 -10.89
N SER A 94 4.63 13.46 -10.79
CA SER A 94 3.22 13.08 -10.69
C SER A 94 2.98 11.93 -9.73
N VAL A 95 1.74 11.87 -9.20
CA VAL A 95 1.25 10.78 -8.34
C VAL A 95 -0.07 10.25 -8.91
N VAL A 96 -0.14 8.94 -9.12
CA VAL A 96 -1.35 8.22 -9.48
C VAL A 96 -1.78 7.39 -8.28
N ASP A 97 -2.85 7.81 -7.62
CA ASP A 97 -3.43 7.13 -6.45
C ASP A 97 -4.48 6.12 -6.92
N VAL A 98 -4.09 4.85 -7.05
CA VAL A 98 -4.96 3.78 -7.55
C VAL A 98 -5.58 3.04 -6.39
N ILE A 99 -6.91 3.10 -6.28
CA ILE A 99 -7.65 2.35 -5.26
C ILE A 99 -7.70 0.88 -5.64
N THR A 100 -7.17 0.06 -4.74
CA THR A 100 -7.06 -1.38 -4.94
C THR A 100 -7.74 -2.18 -3.83
N SER A 101 -7.99 -3.46 -4.07
CA SER A 101 -8.61 -4.35 -3.08
C SER A 101 -7.68 -4.62 -1.90
N SER A 102 -8.22 -4.56 -0.69
CA SER A 102 -7.52 -4.94 0.55
C SER A 102 -7.57 -6.45 0.85
N THR A 103 -8.24 -7.24 0.02
CA THR A 103 -8.49 -8.67 0.27
C THR A 103 -7.91 -9.60 -0.79
N ILE A 104 -7.69 -9.08 -2.01
CA ILE A 104 -7.13 -9.86 -3.10
C ILE A 104 -5.61 -9.93 -2.94
N LEU A 105 -5.09 -11.15 -3.03
CA LEU A 105 -3.67 -11.46 -2.96
C LEU A 105 -3.20 -12.01 -4.30
N SER A 106 -1.94 -11.73 -4.65
CA SER A 106 -1.30 -12.40 -5.77
C SER A 106 -1.03 -13.88 -5.44
N SER A 107 -0.83 -14.71 -6.46
CA SER A 107 -0.40 -16.10 -6.25
C SER A 107 0.92 -16.21 -5.49
N ASP A 108 1.79 -15.23 -5.63
CA ASP A 108 3.08 -15.18 -4.93
C ASP A 108 2.96 -14.95 -3.42
N ALA A 109 1.89 -14.33 -2.97
CA ALA A 109 1.63 -14.13 -1.54
C ALA A 109 1.38 -15.45 -0.79
N THR A 110 1.01 -16.53 -1.49
CA THR A 110 0.70 -17.83 -0.88
C THR A 110 1.81 -18.86 -1.07
N LYS A 111 2.67 -18.73 -2.07
CA LYS A 111 3.69 -19.75 -2.40
C LYS A 111 4.88 -19.24 -3.21
N GLY A 112 4.98 -17.95 -3.48
CA GLY A 112 6.06 -17.34 -4.27
C GLY A 112 7.00 -16.50 -3.42
N LEU A 113 7.66 -15.54 -4.06
CA LEU A 113 8.60 -14.63 -3.39
C LEU A 113 7.93 -13.71 -2.36
N GLY A 114 6.63 -13.47 -2.50
CA GLY A 114 5.84 -12.68 -1.54
C GLY A 114 5.31 -13.47 -0.35
N PHE A 115 5.60 -14.78 -0.27
CA PHE A 115 5.19 -15.60 0.86
C PHE A 115 5.97 -15.26 2.13
N VAL A 116 5.24 -14.99 3.22
CA VAL A 116 5.85 -14.76 4.54
C VAL A 116 5.94 -16.10 5.28
N PRO A 117 7.15 -16.61 5.53
CA PRO A 117 7.30 -17.90 6.20
C PRO A 117 6.97 -17.83 7.69
N LYS A 118 6.54 -18.95 8.25
CA LYS A 118 6.10 -19.07 9.64
C LYS A 118 7.23 -18.96 10.70
N TYR A 119 8.47 -18.69 10.30
CA TYR A 119 9.61 -18.66 11.23
C TYR A 119 9.51 -17.57 12.33
N GLN A 120 8.67 -16.56 12.14
CA GLN A 120 8.43 -15.52 13.13
C GLN A 120 7.22 -15.82 14.04
N ALA A 121 6.45 -16.87 13.74
CA ALA A 121 5.30 -17.25 14.54
C ALA A 121 5.77 -17.81 15.90
N LEU A 122 5.13 -17.32 16.96
CA LEU A 122 5.37 -17.75 18.34
C LEU A 122 4.28 -18.72 18.76
N ASP A 123 4.30 -19.95 18.23
CA ASP A 123 3.24 -20.96 18.42
C ASP A 123 2.84 -21.13 19.90
N VAL A 124 3.81 -21.13 20.80
CA VAL A 124 3.55 -21.26 22.26
C VAL A 124 2.73 -20.07 22.79
N TRP A 125 3.01 -18.86 22.30
CA TRP A 125 2.29 -17.68 22.72
C TRP A 125 0.90 -17.62 22.11
N ASP A 126 0.77 -18.15 20.89
CA ASP A 126 -0.51 -18.28 20.22
C ASP A 126 -1.43 -19.23 20.98
N ASP A 127 -0.93 -20.37 21.42
CA ASP A 127 -1.68 -21.34 22.21
C ASP A 127 -2.12 -20.73 23.57
N MET A 128 -1.22 -20.03 24.25
CA MET A 128 -1.52 -19.34 25.50
C MET A 128 -2.61 -18.27 25.32
N GLU A 129 -2.59 -17.50 24.25
CA GLU A 129 -3.60 -16.48 24.01
C GLU A 129 -4.95 -17.09 23.63
N ILE A 130 -4.95 -18.15 22.83
CA ILE A 130 -6.18 -18.90 22.50
C ILE A 130 -6.83 -19.43 23.76
N GLU A 131 -6.06 -19.99 24.68
CA GLU A 131 -6.56 -20.47 25.95
C GLU A 131 -7.09 -19.35 26.84
N PHE A 132 -6.37 -18.21 26.89
CA PHE A 132 -6.81 -17.04 27.65
C PHE A 132 -8.18 -16.52 27.17
N ARG A 133 -8.40 -16.49 25.85
CA ARG A 133 -9.68 -16.01 25.27
C ARG A 133 -10.86 -16.98 25.47
N LYS A 134 -10.62 -18.22 25.86
CA LYS A 134 -11.68 -19.20 26.18
C LYS A 134 -12.23 -19.03 27.59
N LYS A 135 -11.57 -18.28 28.46
CA LYS A 135 -12.00 -17.94 29.83
C LYS A 135 -12.87 -16.70 29.86
#